data_d8c4ff01cc307c15f4e70845d177c003
#
_entry.id   d8c4ff01cc307c15f4e70845d177c003
#
_cell.length_a   1.000
_cell.length_b   1.000
_cell.length_c   1.000
_cell.angle_alpha   90.00
_cell.angle_beta   90.00
_cell.angle_gamma   90.00
#
_symmetry.space_group_name_H-M   'P 1'
#
loop_
_entity.id
_entity.type
_entity.pdbx_description
1 polymer ?
#
loop_
_entity_poly.entity_id
_entity_poly.type
_entity_poly.pdbx_seq_one_letter_code
_entity_poly.pdbx_strand_id
1 'polypeptide(L)'
;MRDLGMDAQLMSLCDVYDPDYKKVIDESVSSFVAQFKGNPWLIGYFVSNEPSWINNETRLCQMILNGTERPIKKALETYLAKNGDTVPNRRRFILETFDTFLSTVSEALKKYDPDHLNLGIRFGDPDTLGEDLLEVCKRHFDVFSFNCYQLKPDAAMLDRAAQILDLPMIVGEFHFGTIDRGLAQSLWQVDSQAERGVAYRYYVENAYSHPNFIGTGYFQWCDQDITGRFDGENYNCGLVDVTDRPYRDLVNAVSESSHNLFQIHSGESRPYDRQPKNARGHELVPDLWNE
;
A
#
# COMPACT_ATOMS: atom_id res chain seq x y z
N MET A 1 21.89 6.36 8.97
CA MET A 1 20.52 6.87 8.75
C MET A 1 19.64 6.21 9.81
N ARG A 2 19.08 6.95 10.76
CA ARG A 2 18.04 6.39 11.63
C ARG A 2 16.84 6.11 10.72
N ASP A 3 16.37 4.89 10.75
CA ASP A 3 15.22 4.47 9.94
C ASP A 3 13.97 5.13 10.51
N LEU A 4 13.39 6.02 9.75
CA LEU A 4 12.43 7.02 10.23
C LEU A 4 11.03 6.50 10.53
N GLY A 5 10.78 5.28 10.33
CA GLY A 5 9.41 4.85 10.47
C GLY A 5 9.20 3.37 10.61
N MET A 6 10.23 2.61 10.45
CA MET A 6 10.12 1.17 10.36
C MET A 6 10.83 0.51 11.55
N ASP A 7 10.40 0.82 12.77
CA ASP A 7 10.89 0.08 13.93
C ASP A 7 10.19 -1.29 13.97
N ALA A 8 10.93 -2.34 13.66
CA ALA A 8 10.42 -3.71 13.70
C ALA A 8 9.86 -4.08 15.09
N GLN A 9 10.38 -3.48 16.17
CA GLN A 9 9.88 -3.69 17.54
C GLN A 9 8.53 -2.98 17.77
N LEU A 10 8.17 -2.01 16.92
CA LEU A 10 6.90 -1.30 16.94
C LEU A 10 6.03 -1.66 15.72
N MET A 11 6.27 -2.78 15.07
CA MET A 11 5.48 -3.24 13.92
C MET A 11 5.31 -2.14 12.85
N SER A 12 6.39 -1.41 12.58
CA SER A 12 6.40 -0.27 11.64
C SER A 12 5.63 0.99 12.10
N LEU A 13 5.31 1.11 13.37
CA LEU A 13 4.81 2.36 13.95
C LEU A 13 5.98 3.20 14.49
N CYS A 14 5.91 4.52 14.32
CA CYS A 14 6.90 5.44 14.89
C CYS A 14 6.63 5.71 16.37
N ASP A 15 7.70 5.88 17.17
CA ASP A 15 7.58 6.45 18.50
C ASP A 15 7.45 7.98 18.42
N VAL A 16 6.23 8.46 18.23
CA VAL A 16 5.92 9.88 18.10
C VAL A 16 6.10 10.67 19.40
N TYR A 17 6.29 9.98 20.52
CA TYR A 17 6.52 10.56 21.85
C TYR A 17 8.01 10.79 22.14
N ASP A 18 8.91 10.30 21.27
CA ASP A 18 10.34 10.59 21.35
C ASP A 18 10.57 12.11 21.20
N PRO A 19 11.33 12.77 22.10
CA PRO A 19 11.57 14.21 22.03
C PRO A 19 12.24 14.66 20.74
N ASP A 20 13.01 13.81 20.05
CA ASP A 20 13.66 14.12 18.81
C ASP A 20 12.77 13.79 17.57
N TYR A 21 11.60 13.17 17.76
CA TYR A 21 10.75 12.68 16.68
C TYR A 21 10.48 13.73 15.59
N LYS A 22 9.93 14.89 15.99
CA LYS A 22 9.57 15.94 15.01
C LYS A 22 10.79 16.47 14.25
N LYS A 23 11.92 16.63 14.94
CA LYS A 23 13.18 17.06 14.30
C LYS A 23 13.66 16.03 13.29
N VAL A 24 13.62 14.75 13.66
CA VAL A 24 14.05 13.65 12.79
C VAL A 24 13.19 13.55 11.54
N ILE A 25 11.85 13.69 11.67
CA ILE A 25 10.95 13.74 10.51
C ILE A 25 11.25 14.96 9.63
N ASP A 26 11.36 16.15 10.21
CA ASP A 26 11.62 17.39 9.46
C ASP A 26 12.91 17.30 8.64
N GLU A 27 14.01 16.87 9.25
CA GLU A 27 15.32 16.70 8.58
C GLU A 27 15.24 15.64 7.45
N SER A 28 14.54 14.56 7.67
CA SER A 28 14.47 13.47 6.69
C SER A 28 13.58 13.80 5.51
N VAL A 29 12.41 14.36 5.76
CA VAL A 29 11.52 14.81 4.69
C VAL A 29 12.24 15.89 3.87
N SER A 30 12.87 16.88 4.52
CA SER A 30 13.65 17.92 3.85
C SER A 30 14.73 17.34 2.93
N SER A 31 15.51 16.40 3.45
CA SER A 31 16.61 15.77 2.69
C SER A 31 16.12 14.91 1.53
N PHE A 32 15.01 14.18 1.74
CA PHE A 32 14.42 13.32 0.70
C PHE A 32 13.80 14.15 -0.42
N VAL A 33 12.94 15.10 -0.06
CA VAL A 33 12.21 15.96 -1.00
C VAL A 33 13.14 16.82 -1.84
N ALA A 34 14.27 17.29 -1.28
CA ALA A 34 15.24 18.11 -2.00
C ALA A 34 15.79 17.45 -3.29
N GLN A 35 15.72 16.12 -3.39
CA GLN A 35 16.17 15.36 -4.56
C GLN A 35 15.17 15.39 -5.72
N PHE A 36 13.88 15.64 -5.44
CA PHE A 36 12.78 15.47 -6.39
C PHE A 36 11.96 16.73 -6.60
N LYS A 37 12.06 17.70 -5.68
CA LYS A 37 11.33 18.97 -5.73
C LYS A 37 11.49 19.66 -7.07
N GLY A 38 10.35 20.09 -7.63
CA GLY A 38 10.32 20.79 -8.91
C GLY A 38 10.42 19.87 -10.15
N ASN A 39 10.39 18.54 -9.97
CA ASN A 39 10.31 17.61 -11.08
C ASN A 39 8.85 17.54 -11.61
N PRO A 40 8.57 18.05 -12.82
CA PRO A 40 7.20 18.11 -13.35
C PRO A 40 6.60 16.72 -13.68
N TRP A 41 7.39 15.66 -13.61
CA TRP A 41 6.96 14.28 -13.83
C TRP A 41 6.68 13.52 -12.52
N LEU A 42 6.96 14.14 -11.37
CA LEU A 42 6.59 13.57 -10.07
C LEU A 42 5.15 13.94 -9.75
N ILE A 43 4.33 12.94 -9.41
CA ILE A 43 2.95 13.15 -8.97
C ILE A 43 2.91 13.48 -7.48
N GLY A 44 3.71 12.76 -6.67
CA GLY A 44 3.70 12.89 -5.23
C GLY A 44 4.52 11.82 -4.53
N TYR A 45 4.35 11.73 -3.22
CA TYR A 45 5.12 10.87 -2.33
C TYR A 45 4.25 9.85 -1.61
N PHE A 46 4.65 8.58 -1.65
CA PHE A 46 4.16 7.58 -0.70
C PHE A 46 4.97 7.71 0.60
N VAL A 47 4.28 7.72 1.74
CA VAL A 47 4.94 7.94 3.03
C VAL A 47 5.28 6.66 3.79
N SER A 48 4.66 5.55 3.42
CA SER A 48 4.97 4.21 3.95
C SER A 48 4.36 3.10 3.08
N ASN A 49 4.68 1.83 3.41
CA ASN A 49 4.13 0.66 2.76
C ASN A 49 3.76 -0.41 3.79
N GLU A 50 2.55 -0.93 3.72
CA GLU A 50 2.02 -2.10 4.44
C GLU A 50 2.43 -2.17 5.93
N PRO A 51 2.10 -1.17 6.75
CA PRO A 51 2.46 -1.19 8.17
C PRO A 51 1.78 -2.38 8.87
N SER A 52 2.59 -3.25 9.48
CA SER A 52 2.14 -4.53 10.02
C SER A 52 1.32 -4.43 11.32
N TRP A 53 1.23 -3.23 11.92
CA TRP A 53 0.43 -3.02 13.13
C TRP A 53 -1.08 -2.96 12.87
N ILE A 54 -1.51 -2.73 11.62
CA ILE A 54 -2.93 -2.63 11.27
C ILE A 54 -3.64 -3.95 11.57
N ASN A 55 -4.77 -3.86 12.28
CA ASN A 55 -5.52 -4.99 12.83
C ASN A 55 -4.76 -5.82 13.90
N ASN A 56 -3.57 -5.35 14.32
CA ASN A 56 -2.77 -5.95 15.36
C ASN A 56 -2.53 -4.99 16.55
N GLU A 57 -3.37 -3.97 16.72
CA GLU A 57 -3.17 -2.89 17.71
C GLU A 57 -3.06 -3.42 19.15
N THR A 58 -3.84 -4.44 19.49
CA THR A 58 -3.76 -5.09 20.80
C THR A 58 -2.41 -5.79 21.02
N ARG A 59 -1.93 -6.50 19.99
CA ARG A 59 -0.62 -7.16 20.00
C ARG A 59 0.50 -6.12 20.09
N LEU A 60 0.43 -5.05 19.31
CA LEU A 60 1.40 -3.96 19.35
C LEU A 60 1.45 -3.33 20.75
N CYS A 61 0.31 -2.99 21.35
CA CYS A 61 0.28 -2.49 22.73
C CYS A 61 0.92 -3.47 23.72
N GLN A 62 0.68 -4.78 23.57
CA GLN A 62 1.33 -5.78 24.43
C GLN A 62 2.84 -5.82 24.22
N MET A 63 3.32 -5.70 22.99
CA MET A 63 4.77 -5.63 22.69
C MET A 63 5.39 -4.37 23.29
N ILE A 64 4.72 -3.22 23.20
CA ILE A 64 5.17 -1.96 23.80
C ILE A 64 5.29 -2.10 25.33
N LEU A 65 4.26 -2.63 26.00
CA LEU A 65 4.23 -2.80 27.46
C LEU A 65 5.31 -3.78 27.96
N ASN A 66 5.57 -4.84 27.22
CA ASN A 66 6.58 -5.85 27.57
C ASN A 66 7.99 -5.48 27.09
N GLY A 67 8.11 -4.45 26.23
CA GLY A 67 9.39 -4.03 25.66
C GLY A 67 10.24 -3.16 26.57
N THR A 68 11.34 -2.68 26.02
CA THR A 68 12.27 -1.77 26.71
C THR A 68 11.60 -0.43 27.02
N GLU A 69 12.16 0.28 28.01
CA GLU A 69 11.68 1.63 28.35
C GLU A 69 11.87 2.59 27.17
N ARG A 70 10.75 3.14 26.71
CA ARG A 70 10.64 4.08 25.60
C ARG A 70 9.57 5.13 25.88
N PRO A 71 9.63 6.31 25.26
CA PRO A 71 8.58 7.33 25.42
C PRO A 71 7.16 6.82 25.13
N ILE A 72 6.97 6.05 24.06
CA ILE A 72 5.66 5.44 23.70
C ILE A 72 5.13 4.49 24.78
N LYS A 73 6.00 3.74 25.47
CA LYS A 73 5.60 2.85 26.57
C LYS A 73 5.00 3.65 27.72
N LYS A 74 5.71 4.68 28.16
CA LYS A 74 5.24 5.58 29.24
C LYS A 74 3.94 6.29 28.85
N ALA A 75 3.81 6.70 27.59
CA ALA A 75 2.58 7.31 27.07
C ALA A 75 1.42 6.31 27.12
N LEU A 76 1.62 5.07 26.64
CA LEU A 76 0.62 4.00 26.66
C LEU A 76 0.19 3.65 28.08
N GLU A 77 1.14 3.46 29.00
CA GLU A 77 0.85 3.18 30.42
C GLU A 77 -0.01 4.29 31.05
N THR A 78 0.36 5.55 30.78
CA THR A 78 -0.41 6.72 31.26
C THR A 78 -1.82 6.76 30.67
N TYR A 79 -1.93 6.49 29.38
CA TYR A 79 -3.21 6.46 28.67
C TYR A 79 -4.15 5.37 29.22
N LEU A 80 -3.64 4.14 29.38
CA LEU A 80 -4.43 3.02 29.88
C LEU A 80 -4.80 3.16 31.36
N ALA A 81 -3.91 3.73 32.19
CA ALA A 81 -4.22 4.03 33.58
C ALA A 81 -5.39 5.02 33.72
N LYS A 82 -5.51 5.97 32.79
CA LYS A 82 -6.59 6.97 32.77
C LYS A 82 -7.89 6.42 32.19
N ASN A 83 -7.81 5.66 31.10
CA ASN A 83 -8.99 5.31 30.28
C ASN A 83 -9.43 3.85 30.49
N GLY A 84 -8.64 3.03 31.15
CA GLY A 84 -8.82 1.58 31.31
C GLY A 84 -8.15 0.77 30.20
N ASP A 85 -7.63 -0.41 30.56
CA ASP A 85 -6.99 -1.33 29.61
C ASP A 85 -8.05 -2.23 28.95
N THR A 86 -8.54 -1.79 27.80
CA THR A 86 -9.51 -2.50 26.98
C THR A 86 -9.07 -2.51 25.52
N VAL A 87 -9.55 -3.48 24.73
CA VAL A 87 -9.26 -3.55 23.29
C VAL A 87 -9.59 -2.24 22.55
N PRO A 88 -10.77 -1.61 22.76
CA PRO A 88 -11.06 -0.32 22.12
C PRO A 88 -10.09 0.80 22.52
N ASN A 89 -9.68 0.86 23.78
CA ASN A 89 -8.75 1.89 24.24
C ASN A 89 -7.33 1.67 23.71
N ARG A 90 -6.87 0.43 23.60
CA ARG A 90 -5.61 0.08 22.93
C ARG A 90 -5.61 0.51 21.48
N ARG A 91 -6.69 0.16 20.73
CA ARG A 91 -6.85 0.60 19.32
C ARG A 91 -6.84 2.12 19.24
N ARG A 92 -7.61 2.82 20.05
CA ARG A 92 -7.67 4.28 20.04
C ARG A 92 -6.30 4.91 20.28
N PHE A 93 -5.53 4.43 21.25
CA PHE A 93 -4.17 4.93 21.49
C PHE A 93 -3.27 4.78 20.26
N ILE A 94 -3.33 3.63 19.58
CA ILE A 94 -2.54 3.42 18.36
C ILE A 94 -2.99 4.35 17.23
N LEU A 95 -4.28 4.55 17.06
CA LEU A 95 -4.80 5.46 16.02
C LEU A 95 -4.45 6.93 16.33
N GLU A 96 -4.48 7.38 17.59
CA GLU A 96 -4.03 8.72 17.99
C GLU A 96 -2.51 8.90 17.77
N THR A 97 -1.74 7.86 18.01
CA THR A 97 -0.30 7.82 17.71
C THR A 97 -0.04 7.92 16.20
N PHE A 98 -0.81 7.17 15.42
CA PHE A 98 -0.73 7.17 13.97
C PHE A 98 -1.18 8.52 13.37
N ASP A 99 -2.23 9.13 13.89
CA ASP A 99 -2.68 10.47 13.52
C ASP A 99 -1.56 11.51 13.72
N THR A 100 -0.86 11.44 14.85
CA THR A 100 0.30 12.29 15.12
C THR A 100 1.44 12.04 14.12
N PHE A 101 1.69 10.78 13.75
CA PHE A 101 2.68 10.45 12.72
C PHE A 101 2.30 11.08 11.38
N LEU A 102 1.08 10.87 10.90
CA LEU A 102 0.63 11.37 9.61
C LEU A 102 0.60 12.91 9.57
N SER A 103 0.12 13.56 10.63
CA SER A 103 0.14 15.02 10.74
C SER A 103 1.57 15.57 10.60
N THR A 104 2.51 15.00 11.35
CA THR A 104 3.90 15.48 11.31
C THR A 104 4.55 15.30 9.93
N VAL A 105 4.32 14.15 9.28
CA VAL A 105 4.86 13.90 7.93
C VAL A 105 4.20 14.81 6.89
N SER A 106 2.87 14.94 6.92
CA SER A 106 2.11 15.78 5.99
C SER A 106 2.49 17.26 6.11
N GLU A 107 2.65 17.76 7.33
CA GLU A 107 3.12 19.13 7.58
C GLU A 107 4.54 19.35 7.03
N ALA A 108 5.43 18.38 7.20
CA ALA A 108 6.78 18.45 6.67
C ALA A 108 6.81 18.40 5.12
N LEU A 109 6.03 17.49 4.50
CA LEU A 109 5.88 17.44 3.04
C LEU A 109 5.39 18.78 2.50
N LYS A 110 4.32 19.32 3.08
CA LYS A 110 3.72 20.58 2.66
C LYS A 110 4.67 21.80 2.85
N LYS A 111 5.54 21.74 3.87
CA LYS A 111 6.57 22.76 4.13
C LYS A 111 7.65 22.76 3.07
N TYR A 112 8.12 21.60 2.64
CA TYR A 112 9.29 21.47 1.76
C TYR A 112 8.94 21.31 0.30
N ASP A 113 7.77 20.74 -0.01
CA ASP A 113 7.28 20.56 -1.37
C ASP A 113 5.73 20.66 -1.44
N PRO A 114 5.19 21.87 -1.43
CA PRO A 114 3.74 22.09 -1.47
C PRO A 114 3.11 21.77 -2.83
N ASP A 115 3.91 21.55 -3.87
CA ASP A 115 3.43 21.38 -5.24
C ASP A 115 3.16 19.91 -5.61
N HIS A 116 3.64 18.96 -4.79
CA HIS A 116 3.43 17.53 -5.01
C HIS A 116 2.51 16.92 -3.95
N LEU A 117 1.75 15.89 -4.36
CA LEU A 117 0.71 15.28 -3.54
C LEU A 117 1.29 14.36 -2.45
N ASN A 118 0.63 14.32 -1.31
CA ASN A 118 0.78 13.23 -0.35
C ASN A 118 -0.10 12.05 -0.81
N LEU A 119 0.54 11.04 -1.43
CA LEU A 119 -0.13 9.84 -1.94
C LEU A 119 -0.48 8.84 -0.83
N GLY A 120 -0.23 9.19 0.42
CA GLY A 120 -0.57 8.39 1.58
C GLY A 120 0.33 7.16 1.77
N ILE A 121 -0.22 6.18 2.45
CA ILE A 121 0.39 4.88 2.70
C ILE A 121 -0.24 3.86 1.77
N ARG A 122 0.58 3.01 1.13
CA ARG A 122 0.08 1.84 0.43
C ARG A 122 -0.30 0.79 1.47
N PHE A 123 -1.57 0.79 1.87
CA PHE A 123 -2.08 -0.21 2.82
C PHE A 123 -2.14 -1.58 2.15
N GLY A 124 -2.04 -2.65 2.94
CA GLY A 124 -2.31 -4.00 2.46
C GLY A 124 -3.78 -4.17 2.04
N ASP A 125 -4.46 -5.17 2.55
CA ASP A 125 -5.85 -5.43 2.19
C ASP A 125 -6.81 -4.30 2.66
N PRO A 126 -7.38 -3.49 1.73
CA PRO A 126 -8.24 -2.37 2.07
C PRO A 126 -9.60 -2.80 2.67
N ASP A 127 -10.06 -4.05 2.42
CA ASP A 127 -11.31 -4.57 2.97
C ASP A 127 -11.26 -4.69 4.50
N THR A 128 -10.07 -4.83 5.06
CA THR A 128 -9.85 -4.99 6.49
C THR A 128 -9.71 -3.67 7.24
N LEU A 129 -9.65 -2.53 6.55
CA LEU A 129 -9.46 -1.24 7.19
C LEU A 129 -10.75 -0.73 7.86
N GLY A 130 -10.65 -0.43 9.15
CA GLY A 130 -11.75 0.16 9.92
C GLY A 130 -12.06 1.59 9.50
N GLU A 131 -13.32 2.03 9.66
CA GLU A 131 -13.75 3.40 9.36
C GLU A 131 -12.96 4.44 10.15
N ASP A 132 -12.65 4.15 11.40
CA ASP A 132 -11.85 5.00 12.28
C ASP A 132 -10.44 5.26 11.72
N LEU A 133 -9.83 4.26 11.09
CA LEU A 133 -8.54 4.43 10.39
C LEU A 133 -8.69 5.27 9.12
N LEU A 134 -9.72 5.01 8.31
CA LEU A 134 -10.00 5.78 7.10
C LEU A 134 -10.24 7.26 7.42
N GLU A 135 -10.97 7.57 8.50
CA GLU A 135 -11.17 8.93 8.98
C GLU A 135 -9.87 9.63 9.43
N VAL A 136 -8.90 8.87 9.96
CA VAL A 136 -7.54 9.40 10.21
C VAL A 136 -6.87 9.74 8.88
N CYS A 137 -6.87 8.82 7.92
CA CYS A 137 -6.22 9.00 6.62
C CYS A 137 -6.77 10.21 5.85
N LYS A 138 -8.10 10.38 5.84
CA LYS A 138 -8.81 11.50 5.20
C LYS A 138 -8.26 12.88 5.57
N ARG A 139 -7.79 13.04 6.80
CA ARG A 139 -7.28 14.34 7.30
C ARG A 139 -5.90 14.71 6.75
N HIS A 140 -5.15 13.72 6.27
CA HIS A 140 -3.73 13.90 6.00
C HIS A 140 -3.32 13.59 4.57
N PHE A 141 -4.11 12.83 3.81
CA PHE A 141 -3.75 12.41 2.45
C PHE A 141 -4.46 13.25 1.39
N ASP A 142 -3.80 13.45 0.26
CA ASP A 142 -4.40 13.99 -0.96
C ASP A 142 -4.97 12.86 -1.82
N VAL A 143 -4.39 11.67 -1.72
CA VAL A 143 -4.78 10.45 -2.43
C VAL A 143 -4.74 9.27 -1.47
N PHE A 144 -5.76 8.42 -1.50
CA PHE A 144 -5.75 7.17 -0.74
C PHE A 144 -5.14 6.04 -1.57
N SER A 145 -4.14 5.38 -1.01
CA SER A 145 -3.41 4.30 -1.68
C SER A 145 -3.54 2.97 -0.94
N PHE A 146 -3.57 1.89 -1.71
CA PHE A 146 -3.58 0.54 -1.16
C PHE A 146 -2.99 -0.45 -2.16
N ASN A 147 -2.46 -1.56 -1.68
CA ASN A 147 -2.03 -2.70 -2.48
C ASN A 147 -3.19 -3.69 -2.58
N CYS A 148 -3.45 -4.23 -3.74
CA CYS A 148 -4.62 -5.08 -3.94
C CYS A 148 -4.29 -6.26 -4.84
N TYR A 149 -3.86 -7.35 -4.23
CA TYR A 149 -3.58 -8.61 -4.89
C TYR A 149 -4.82 -9.49 -4.95
N GLN A 150 -5.76 -9.10 -5.79
CA GLN A 150 -7.03 -9.76 -6.06
C GLN A 150 -7.24 -9.89 -7.56
N LEU A 151 -8.34 -10.54 -8.00
CA LEU A 151 -8.69 -10.62 -9.41
C LEU A 151 -8.99 -9.24 -10.01
N LYS A 152 -9.57 -8.36 -9.20
CA LYS A 152 -9.75 -6.91 -9.38
C LYS A 152 -10.15 -6.31 -8.03
N PRO A 153 -9.99 -5.01 -7.80
CA PRO A 153 -10.54 -4.35 -6.63
C PRO A 153 -12.06 -4.56 -6.53
N ASP A 154 -12.54 -4.84 -5.33
CA ASP A 154 -13.98 -5.00 -5.07
C ASP A 154 -14.70 -3.66 -5.18
N ALA A 155 -15.80 -3.61 -5.95
CA ALA A 155 -16.53 -2.38 -6.16
C ALA A 155 -17.18 -1.84 -4.88
N ALA A 156 -17.72 -2.72 -4.03
CA ALA A 156 -18.34 -2.31 -2.77
C ALA A 156 -17.30 -1.75 -1.79
N MET A 157 -16.08 -2.30 -1.80
CA MET A 157 -14.96 -1.75 -1.04
C MET A 157 -14.59 -0.36 -1.54
N LEU A 158 -14.47 -0.16 -2.87
CA LEU A 158 -14.17 1.15 -3.45
C LEU A 158 -15.26 2.17 -3.12
N ASP A 159 -16.54 1.79 -3.26
CA ASP A 159 -17.68 2.63 -2.90
C ASP A 159 -17.64 3.05 -1.42
N ARG A 160 -17.39 2.09 -0.51
CA ARG A 160 -17.26 2.36 0.93
C ARG A 160 -16.11 3.30 1.23
N ALA A 161 -14.94 3.06 0.66
CA ALA A 161 -13.77 3.91 0.85
C ALA A 161 -14.04 5.32 0.31
N ALA A 162 -14.63 5.45 -0.88
CA ALA A 162 -14.99 6.75 -1.47
C ALA A 162 -15.98 7.55 -0.61
N GLN A 163 -17.00 6.88 -0.05
CA GLN A 163 -17.98 7.54 0.84
C GLN A 163 -17.35 8.10 2.11
N ILE A 164 -16.38 7.39 2.70
CA ILE A 164 -15.73 7.83 3.94
C ILE A 164 -14.66 8.87 3.65
N LEU A 165 -13.79 8.58 2.69
CA LEU A 165 -12.59 9.37 2.43
C LEU A 165 -12.87 10.62 1.62
N ASP A 166 -13.76 10.56 0.63
CA ASP A 166 -13.96 11.62 -0.38
C ASP A 166 -12.64 12.03 -1.07
N LEU A 167 -11.78 11.05 -1.33
CA LEU A 167 -10.46 11.21 -1.95
C LEU A 167 -10.35 10.38 -3.23
N PRO A 168 -9.50 10.79 -4.18
CA PRO A 168 -9.09 9.90 -5.26
C PRO A 168 -8.30 8.70 -4.72
N MET A 169 -8.37 7.56 -5.43
CA MET A 169 -7.79 6.30 -5.00
C MET A 169 -6.79 5.74 -6.01
N ILE A 170 -5.73 5.14 -5.52
CA ILE A 170 -4.69 4.45 -6.31
C ILE A 170 -4.43 3.07 -5.73
N VAL A 171 -4.35 2.05 -6.60
CA VAL A 171 -3.69 0.80 -6.25
C VAL A 171 -2.18 0.97 -6.41
N GLY A 172 -1.44 0.82 -5.32
CA GLY A 172 0.01 0.94 -5.30
C GLY A 172 0.75 -0.29 -5.81
N GLU A 173 0.16 -1.48 -5.63
CA GLU A 173 0.71 -2.74 -6.09
C GLU A 173 -0.37 -3.74 -6.47
N PHE A 174 -0.18 -4.40 -7.60
CA PHE A 174 -0.88 -5.62 -8.02
C PHE A 174 -0.06 -6.34 -9.08
N HIS A 175 -0.25 -7.63 -9.24
CA HIS A 175 0.33 -8.39 -10.33
C HIS A 175 -0.45 -9.66 -10.66
N PHE A 176 -0.10 -10.23 -11.82
CA PHE A 176 -0.46 -11.59 -12.22
C PHE A 176 0.78 -12.30 -12.73
N GLY A 177 0.97 -13.55 -12.34
CA GLY A 177 2.10 -14.35 -12.78
C GLY A 177 1.71 -15.72 -13.28
N THR A 178 2.70 -16.47 -13.80
CA THR A 178 2.55 -17.83 -14.26
C THR A 178 3.70 -18.70 -13.72
N ILE A 179 3.58 -20.00 -13.88
CA ILE A 179 4.66 -20.97 -13.53
C ILE A 179 5.42 -21.47 -14.76
N ASP A 180 5.17 -20.91 -15.96
CA ASP A 180 5.70 -21.40 -17.23
C ASP A 180 7.16 -21.00 -17.50
N ARG A 181 7.78 -20.23 -16.58
CA ARG A 181 9.18 -19.76 -16.66
C ARG A 181 10.11 -20.36 -15.62
N GLY A 182 9.65 -21.35 -14.88
CA GLY A 182 10.45 -21.99 -13.83
C GLY A 182 10.58 -21.18 -12.55
N LEU A 183 9.82 -20.09 -12.43
CA LEU A 183 9.66 -19.31 -11.22
C LEU A 183 8.41 -19.78 -10.46
N ALA A 184 8.32 -19.42 -9.18
CA ALA A 184 7.14 -19.74 -8.36
C ALA A 184 5.87 -19.01 -8.86
N GLN A 185 4.73 -19.56 -8.48
CA GLN A 185 3.47 -18.85 -8.69
C GLN A 185 3.51 -17.52 -7.92
N SER A 186 2.97 -16.49 -8.55
CA SER A 186 2.80 -15.17 -7.92
C SER A 186 1.61 -15.15 -6.96
N LEU A 187 1.37 -14.04 -6.29
CA LEU A 187 0.22 -13.86 -5.40
C LEU A 187 -1.12 -14.08 -6.13
N TRP A 188 -1.17 -13.79 -7.43
CA TRP A 188 -2.28 -14.19 -8.32
C TRP A 188 -1.73 -14.87 -9.57
N GLN A 189 -2.03 -16.16 -9.70
CA GLN A 189 -1.60 -16.99 -10.81
C GLN A 189 -2.65 -17.07 -11.89
N VAL A 190 -2.20 -17.07 -13.14
CA VAL A 190 -2.97 -17.40 -14.34
C VAL A 190 -2.26 -18.47 -15.17
N ASP A 191 -2.93 -19.05 -16.18
CA ASP A 191 -2.44 -20.23 -16.89
C ASP A 191 -1.29 -19.95 -17.87
N SER A 192 -1.18 -18.73 -18.40
CA SER A 192 -0.21 -18.41 -19.44
C SER A 192 0.13 -16.93 -19.51
N GLN A 193 1.19 -16.58 -20.24
CA GLN A 193 1.54 -15.19 -20.48
C GLN A 193 0.42 -14.41 -21.21
N ALA A 194 -0.33 -15.05 -22.11
CA ALA A 194 -1.49 -14.44 -22.74
C ALA A 194 -2.62 -14.15 -21.73
N GLU A 195 -2.88 -15.06 -20.78
CA GLU A 195 -3.85 -14.84 -19.72
C GLU A 195 -3.37 -13.78 -18.69
N ARG A 196 -2.08 -13.50 -18.55
CA ARG A 196 -1.59 -12.34 -17.79
C ARG A 196 -2.07 -11.03 -18.40
N GLY A 197 -2.04 -10.92 -19.74
CA GLY A 197 -2.58 -9.75 -20.45
C GLY A 197 -4.08 -9.59 -20.26
N VAL A 198 -4.84 -10.69 -20.31
CA VAL A 198 -6.28 -10.70 -20.02
C VAL A 198 -6.57 -10.25 -18.60
N ALA A 199 -5.83 -10.80 -17.61
CA ALA A 199 -5.96 -10.44 -16.21
C ALA A 199 -5.65 -8.97 -15.95
N TYR A 200 -4.59 -8.45 -16.57
CA TYR A 200 -4.22 -7.03 -16.47
C TYR A 200 -5.35 -6.12 -16.95
N ARG A 201 -5.88 -6.38 -18.15
CA ARG A 201 -7.00 -5.59 -18.71
C ARG A 201 -8.23 -5.67 -17.82
N TYR A 202 -8.60 -6.88 -17.42
CA TYR A 202 -9.75 -7.09 -16.55
C TYR A 202 -9.61 -6.32 -15.24
N TYR A 203 -8.44 -6.37 -14.63
CA TYR A 203 -8.17 -5.65 -13.37
C TYR A 203 -8.24 -4.14 -13.57
N VAL A 204 -7.39 -3.62 -14.45
CA VAL A 204 -7.16 -2.17 -14.59
C VAL A 204 -8.39 -1.46 -15.13
N GLU A 205 -8.99 -1.99 -16.21
CA GLU A 205 -10.12 -1.33 -16.83
C GLU A 205 -11.37 -1.33 -15.92
N ASN A 206 -11.59 -2.41 -15.15
CA ASN A 206 -12.69 -2.44 -14.17
C ASN A 206 -12.43 -1.51 -12.97
N ALA A 207 -11.19 -1.38 -12.50
CA ALA A 207 -10.85 -0.42 -11.45
C ALA A 207 -11.10 1.02 -11.91
N TYR A 208 -10.63 1.38 -13.11
CA TYR A 208 -10.82 2.72 -13.69
C TYR A 208 -12.27 3.06 -14.04
N SER A 209 -13.19 2.09 -14.08
CA SER A 209 -14.61 2.40 -14.22
C SER A 209 -15.22 3.02 -12.97
N HIS A 210 -14.52 3.00 -11.82
CA HIS A 210 -14.94 3.67 -10.60
C HIS A 210 -14.53 5.15 -10.61
N PRO A 211 -15.46 6.10 -10.30
CA PRO A 211 -15.23 7.54 -10.48
C PRO A 211 -14.11 8.12 -9.61
N ASN A 212 -13.82 7.54 -8.44
CA ASN A 212 -12.74 8.00 -7.58
C ASN A 212 -11.40 7.31 -7.86
N PHE A 213 -11.34 6.36 -8.80
CA PHE A 213 -10.13 5.58 -9.04
C PHE A 213 -9.28 6.23 -10.14
N ILE A 214 -8.02 6.58 -9.82
CA ILE A 214 -7.18 7.40 -10.70
C ILE A 214 -5.84 6.76 -11.07
N GLY A 215 -5.46 5.63 -10.50
CA GLY A 215 -4.14 5.08 -10.77
C GLY A 215 -3.92 3.64 -10.33
N THR A 216 -2.97 2.98 -11.04
CA THR A 216 -2.46 1.65 -10.68
C THR A 216 -0.94 1.60 -10.82
N GLY A 217 -0.27 0.98 -9.85
CA GLY A 217 1.13 0.59 -9.92
C GLY A 217 1.27 -0.92 -10.10
N TYR A 218 1.82 -1.36 -11.23
CA TYR A 218 2.07 -2.78 -11.47
C TYR A 218 3.34 -3.24 -10.75
N PHE A 219 3.26 -4.29 -9.97
CA PHE A 219 4.38 -4.91 -9.28
C PHE A 219 4.81 -6.18 -10.01
N GLN A 220 5.87 -6.14 -10.84
CA GLN A 220 6.85 -5.06 -10.93
C GLN A 220 7.43 -4.97 -12.36
N TRP A 221 8.50 -4.20 -12.57
CA TRP A 221 9.10 -4.03 -13.89
C TRP A 221 9.67 -5.33 -14.46
N CYS A 222 10.60 -5.98 -13.73
CA CYS A 222 11.20 -7.26 -14.14
C CYS A 222 10.76 -8.39 -13.21
N ASP A 223 10.88 -9.63 -13.69
CA ASP A 223 10.71 -10.80 -12.84
C ASP A 223 11.64 -10.76 -11.63
N GLN A 224 11.24 -11.41 -10.58
CA GLN A 224 12.09 -11.58 -9.41
C GLN A 224 13.22 -12.58 -9.71
N ASP A 225 14.33 -12.46 -8.99
CA ASP A 225 15.48 -13.35 -9.16
C ASP A 225 15.10 -14.81 -8.86
N ILE A 226 15.62 -15.74 -9.67
CA ILE A 226 15.36 -17.18 -9.50
C ILE A 226 15.84 -17.72 -8.16
N THR A 227 16.83 -17.07 -7.55
CA THR A 227 17.35 -17.42 -6.23
C THR A 227 16.51 -16.85 -5.09
N GLY A 228 15.52 -16.03 -5.41
CA GLY A 228 14.63 -15.37 -4.47
C GLY A 228 15.14 -14.03 -3.96
N ARG A 229 14.19 -13.19 -3.56
CA ARG A 229 14.43 -11.95 -2.81
C ARG A 229 14.79 -12.27 -1.36
N PHE A 230 15.08 -11.22 -0.58
CA PHE A 230 15.35 -11.32 0.86
C PHE A 230 14.21 -11.97 1.68
N ASP A 231 12.98 -11.89 1.19
CA ASP A 231 11.75 -12.48 1.76
C ASP A 231 11.41 -13.86 1.16
N GLY A 232 12.24 -14.37 0.23
CA GLY A 232 12.08 -15.67 -0.40
C GLY A 232 11.21 -15.70 -1.65
N GLU A 233 10.60 -14.58 -2.05
CA GLU A 233 9.82 -14.53 -3.28
C GLU A 233 10.71 -14.66 -4.53
N ASN A 234 10.22 -15.42 -5.52
CA ASN A 234 10.85 -15.58 -6.84
C ASN A 234 9.79 -15.69 -7.94
N TYR A 235 8.94 -14.68 -8.07
CA TYR A 235 7.76 -14.70 -8.91
C TYR A 235 8.02 -14.31 -10.37
N ASN A 236 7.31 -14.95 -11.32
CA ASN A 236 7.15 -14.48 -12.69
C ASN A 236 6.08 -13.39 -12.73
N CYS A 237 6.38 -12.21 -12.25
CA CYS A 237 5.45 -11.09 -12.16
C CYS A 237 5.87 -9.86 -12.97
N GLY A 238 7.04 -9.88 -13.63
CA GLY A 238 7.56 -8.75 -14.39
C GLY A 238 6.77 -8.42 -15.66
N LEU A 239 6.87 -7.18 -16.12
CA LEU A 239 6.54 -6.80 -17.50
C LEU A 239 7.58 -7.33 -18.48
N VAL A 240 8.81 -7.49 -17.99
CA VAL A 240 9.95 -8.08 -18.69
C VAL A 240 10.56 -9.20 -17.85
N ASP A 241 11.30 -10.10 -18.49
CA ASP A 241 12.11 -11.11 -17.78
C ASP A 241 13.40 -10.48 -17.20
N VAL A 242 14.17 -11.27 -16.45
CA VAL A 242 15.44 -10.84 -15.83
C VAL A 242 16.53 -10.42 -16.84
N THR A 243 16.28 -10.59 -18.14
CA THR A 243 17.17 -10.16 -19.24
C THR A 243 16.58 -8.99 -20.04
N ASP A 244 15.60 -8.27 -19.47
CA ASP A 244 14.88 -7.16 -20.07
C ASP A 244 14.10 -7.52 -21.36
N ARG A 245 13.73 -8.78 -21.56
CA ARG A 245 12.88 -9.20 -22.66
C ARG A 245 11.41 -9.04 -22.28
N PRO A 246 10.63 -8.26 -23.07
CA PRO A 246 9.23 -8.02 -22.74
C PRO A 246 8.35 -9.26 -22.92
N TYR A 247 7.45 -9.48 -22.00
CA TYR A 247 6.31 -10.39 -22.15
C TYR A 247 5.27 -9.73 -23.05
N ARG A 248 5.38 -9.96 -24.35
CA ARG A 248 4.65 -9.20 -25.40
C ARG A 248 3.15 -9.20 -25.20
N ASP A 249 2.55 -10.33 -24.83
CA ASP A 249 1.10 -10.42 -24.60
C ASP A 249 0.67 -9.49 -23.46
N LEU A 250 1.42 -9.47 -22.37
CA LEU A 250 1.16 -8.56 -21.25
C LEU A 250 1.42 -7.10 -21.64
N VAL A 251 2.57 -6.80 -22.25
CA VAL A 251 2.92 -5.41 -22.64
C VAL A 251 1.94 -4.83 -23.66
N ASN A 252 1.46 -5.63 -24.61
CA ASN A 252 0.43 -5.21 -25.56
C ASN A 252 -0.89 -4.92 -24.83
N ALA A 253 -1.29 -5.75 -23.86
CA ALA A 253 -2.49 -5.53 -23.06
C ALA A 253 -2.37 -4.26 -22.20
N VAL A 254 -1.20 -4.00 -21.59
CA VAL A 254 -0.91 -2.75 -20.87
C VAL A 254 -1.09 -1.54 -21.78
N SER A 255 -0.50 -1.60 -22.99
CA SER A 255 -0.61 -0.52 -23.96
C SER A 255 -2.08 -0.28 -24.41
N GLU A 256 -2.82 -1.35 -24.67
CA GLU A 256 -4.23 -1.27 -25.08
C GLU A 256 -5.10 -0.65 -23.99
N SER A 257 -4.98 -1.12 -22.73
CA SER A 257 -5.68 -0.52 -21.61
C SER A 257 -5.32 0.95 -21.45
N SER A 258 -4.03 1.29 -21.48
CA SER A 258 -3.57 2.67 -21.30
C SER A 258 -4.17 3.65 -22.30
N HIS A 259 -4.42 3.22 -23.54
CA HIS A 259 -5.09 4.05 -24.55
C HIS A 259 -6.58 4.28 -24.26
N ASN A 260 -7.22 3.36 -23.54
CA ASN A 260 -8.67 3.37 -23.33
C ASN A 260 -9.08 3.93 -21.96
N LEU A 261 -8.15 4.13 -21.01
CA LEU A 261 -8.47 4.44 -19.61
C LEU A 261 -9.33 5.70 -19.45
N PHE A 262 -9.04 6.77 -20.18
CA PHE A 262 -9.83 8.00 -20.06
C PHE A 262 -11.28 7.82 -20.54
N GLN A 263 -11.51 7.08 -21.62
CA GLN A 263 -12.83 6.79 -22.13
C GLN A 263 -13.62 5.86 -21.21
N ILE A 264 -12.93 4.91 -20.57
CA ILE A 264 -13.53 4.02 -19.57
C ILE A 264 -13.90 4.82 -18.33
N HIS A 265 -12.99 5.65 -17.82
CA HIS A 265 -13.21 6.46 -16.63
C HIS A 265 -14.34 7.49 -16.82
N SER A 266 -14.45 8.10 -18.01
CA SER A 266 -15.56 9.02 -18.35
C SER A 266 -16.90 8.30 -18.60
N GLY A 267 -16.90 6.96 -18.69
CA GLY A 267 -18.08 6.16 -19.02
C GLY A 267 -18.42 6.13 -20.52
N GLU A 268 -17.57 6.67 -21.40
CA GLU A 268 -17.73 6.63 -22.85
C GLU A 268 -17.49 5.23 -23.42
N SER A 269 -16.65 4.43 -22.76
CA SER A 269 -16.36 3.04 -23.11
C SER A 269 -16.61 2.11 -21.92
N ARG A 270 -17.00 0.87 -22.22
CA ARG A 270 -17.11 -0.17 -21.18
C ARG A 270 -15.75 -0.76 -20.86
N PRO A 271 -15.50 -1.14 -19.61
CA PRO A 271 -14.29 -1.87 -19.25
C PRO A 271 -14.27 -3.26 -19.89
N TYR A 272 -13.09 -3.83 -20.03
CA TYR A 272 -12.88 -5.18 -20.51
C TYR A 272 -13.56 -6.20 -19.57
N ASP A 273 -14.41 -7.07 -20.14
CA ASP A 273 -15.30 -7.96 -19.39
C ASP A 273 -14.86 -9.44 -19.35
N ARG A 274 -13.87 -9.82 -20.19
CA ARG A 274 -13.35 -11.18 -20.20
C ARG A 274 -12.47 -11.41 -18.96
N GLN A 275 -12.87 -12.38 -18.12
CA GLN A 275 -12.05 -12.85 -17.01
C GLN A 275 -10.92 -13.77 -17.49
N PRO A 276 -9.74 -13.73 -16.83
CA PRO A 276 -8.68 -14.67 -17.12
C PRO A 276 -9.10 -16.10 -16.72
N LYS A 277 -8.65 -17.07 -17.50
CA LYS A 277 -8.93 -18.48 -17.23
C LYS A 277 -8.13 -18.97 -16.03
N ASN A 278 -8.80 -19.75 -15.18
CA ASN A 278 -8.20 -20.43 -14.01
C ASN A 278 -7.36 -19.48 -13.11
N ALA A 279 -7.74 -18.21 -13.06
CA ALA A 279 -7.10 -17.26 -12.16
C ALA A 279 -7.35 -17.68 -10.70
N ARG A 280 -6.28 -17.73 -9.91
CA ARG A 280 -6.34 -18.12 -8.50
C ARG A 280 -5.37 -17.30 -7.67
N GLY A 281 -5.83 -16.87 -6.51
CA GLY A 281 -4.98 -16.28 -5.48
C GLY A 281 -4.05 -17.33 -4.89
N HIS A 282 -2.91 -16.88 -4.39
CA HIS A 282 -2.05 -17.72 -3.57
C HIS A 282 -2.81 -18.03 -2.27
N GLU A 283 -3.07 -19.31 -1.99
CA GLU A 283 -3.44 -19.71 -0.65
C GLU A 283 -2.20 -19.45 0.22
N LEU A 284 -2.23 -18.38 1.01
CA LEU A 284 -1.22 -18.15 2.04
C LEU A 284 -1.19 -19.41 2.89
N VAL A 285 -0.09 -20.13 2.87
CA VAL A 285 0.16 -21.21 3.83
C VAL A 285 -0.04 -20.56 5.20
N PRO A 286 -0.92 -21.09 6.05
CA PRO A 286 -1.15 -20.51 7.37
C PRO A 286 0.19 -20.28 8.04
N ASP A 287 0.41 -19.06 8.50
CA ASP A 287 1.65 -18.57 9.08
C ASP A 287 2.43 -19.63 9.87
N LEU A 288 3.51 -20.12 9.28
CA LEU A 288 4.56 -20.84 10.03
C LEU A 288 5.32 -19.91 11.01
N TRP A 289 4.95 -18.62 11.06
CA TRP A 289 5.55 -17.58 11.90
C TRP A 289 4.76 -17.27 13.17
N ASN A 290 3.66 -18.00 13.43
CA ASN A 290 2.81 -17.82 14.62
C ASN A 290 3.02 -18.89 15.72
N GLU A 291 4.13 -19.62 15.71
CA GLU A 291 4.55 -20.45 16.85
C GLU A 291 5.57 -19.73 17.75
#